data_11a1989997c6b7b41f0c83f36e0ff68b
#
_entry.id   11a1989997c6b7b41f0c83f36e0ff68b
#
_cell.length_a   1.000
_cell.length_b   1.000
_cell.length_c   1.000
_cell.angle_alpha   90.00
_cell.angle_beta   90.00
_cell.angle_gamma   90.00
#
_symmetry.space_group_name_H-M   'P 1'
#
loop_
_entity.id
_entity.type
_entity.pdbx_description
1 polymer ?
#
loop_
_entity_poly.entity_id
_entity_poly.type
_entity_poly.pdbx_seq_one_letter_code
_entity_poly.pdbx_strand_id
1 'polypeptide(L)'
;MRILMLGNSLTSAQDMPDILAELTGAEVVCHTRGGARLSEHLNPNTRLGARTQAALAKEQWDYVVLQEMSHGPITAPGSFFASVERLCRQIRENGAIPVLYATWAYQKGGARLSAKGWDYGGMARNLSAAYRRAAEENRALLADVGRRFYQLLGTQDLYAADG
;
A
#
# COMPACT_ATOMS: atom_id res chain seq x y z
N MET A 1 -9.23 7.14 17.55
CA MET A 1 -8.48 6.18 16.71
C MET A 1 -7.53 6.96 15.80
N ARG A 2 -6.25 6.56 15.74
CA ARG A 2 -5.23 7.21 14.90
C ARG A 2 -4.68 6.20 13.90
N ILE A 3 -4.65 6.57 12.63
CA ILE A 3 -4.19 5.72 11.53
C ILE A 3 -3.03 6.42 10.82
N LEU A 4 -1.89 5.73 10.70
CA LEU A 4 -0.76 6.17 9.89
C LEU A 4 -0.78 5.40 8.57
N MET A 5 -0.74 6.11 7.44
CA MET A 5 -0.66 5.49 6.12
C MET A 5 0.70 5.73 5.49
N LEU A 6 1.39 4.64 5.17
CA LEU A 6 2.72 4.63 4.54
C LEU A 6 2.57 4.16 3.09
N GLY A 7 2.86 5.03 2.13
CA GLY A 7 2.67 4.68 0.73
C GLY A 7 3.16 5.74 -0.25
N ASN A 8 2.45 5.85 -1.35
CA ASN A 8 2.74 6.80 -2.43
C ASN A 8 1.46 7.47 -2.94
N SER A 9 1.45 7.93 -4.20
CA SER A 9 0.27 8.58 -4.79
C SER A 9 -0.99 7.73 -4.81
N LEU A 10 -0.90 6.40 -4.81
CA LEU A 10 -2.07 5.52 -4.71
C LEU A 10 -2.78 5.63 -3.35
N THR A 11 -2.05 6.04 -2.31
CA THR A 11 -2.62 6.31 -0.98
C THR A 11 -3.16 7.73 -0.86
N SER A 12 -2.47 8.72 -1.42
CA SER A 12 -2.83 10.13 -1.23
C SER A 12 -3.71 10.73 -2.34
N ALA A 13 -3.98 9.99 -3.43
CA ALA A 13 -4.83 10.48 -4.50
C ALA A 13 -6.32 10.40 -4.15
N GLN A 14 -7.14 11.23 -4.84
CA GLN A 14 -8.60 11.20 -4.76
C GLN A 14 -9.15 11.40 -3.33
N ASP A 15 -8.46 12.20 -2.53
CA ASP A 15 -8.85 12.53 -1.15
C ASP A 15 -9.12 11.29 -0.27
N MET A 16 -8.54 10.13 -0.65
CA MET A 16 -8.80 8.85 0.01
C MET A 16 -8.52 8.88 1.52
N PRO A 17 -7.45 9.54 2.03
CA PRO A 17 -7.24 9.65 3.47
C PRO A 17 -8.34 10.44 4.18
N ASP A 18 -8.85 11.51 3.56
CA ASP A 18 -9.92 12.34 4.13
C ASP A 18 -11.24 11.57 4.13
N ILE A 19 -11.54 10.84 3.05
CA ILE A 19 -12.70 9.93 2.99
C ILE A 19 -12.60 8.85 4.07
N LEU A 20 -11.41 8.27 4.29
CA LEU A 20 -11.21 7.28 5.35
C LEU A 20 -11.44 7.89 6.73
N ALA A 21 -10.94 9.11 6.96
CA ALA A 21 -11.14 9.84 8.21
C ALA A 21 -12.63 10.12 8.47
N GLU A 22 -13.37 10.58 7.45
CA GLU A 22 -14.81 10.84 7.54
C GLU A 22 -15.61 9.56 7.85
N LEU A 23 -15.33 8.47 7.14
CA LEU A 23 -16.04 7.19 7.31
C LEU A 23 -15.77 6.52 8.66
N THR A 24 -14.60 6.73 9.25
CA THR A 24 -14.17 6.02 10.46
C THR A 24 -14.16 6.87 11.72
N GLY A 25 -14.22 8.19 11.58
CA GLY A 25 -13.99 9.14 12.67
C GLY A 25 -12.54 9.13 13.18
N ALA A 26 -11.60 8.59 12.42
CA ALA A 26 -10.19 8.50 12.79
C ALA A 26 -9.42 9.78 12.42
N GLU A 27 -8.36 10.07 13.17
CA GLU A 27 -7.28 10.94 12.72
C GLU A 27 -6.41 10.13 11.75
N VAL A 28 -6.38 10.52 10.48
CA VAL A 28 -5.58 9.84 9.44
C VAL A 28 -4.38 10.71 9.05
N VAL A 29 -3.18 10.17 9.21
CA VAL A 29 -1.92 10.83 8.85
C VAL A 29 -1.26 10.05 7.72
N CYS A 30 -0.80 10.78 6.68
CA CYS A 30 -0.15 10.16 5.53
C CYS A 30 1.32 10.54 5.42
N HIS A 31 2.16 9.54 5.29
CA HIS A 31 3.54 9.70 4.85
C HIS A 31 3.65 9.12 3.44
N THR A 32 3.60 10.00 2.45
CA THR A 32 3.60 9.61 1.04
C THR A 32 4.57 10.45 0.21
N ARG A 33 5.05 9.87 -0.86
CA ARG A 33 5.79 10.52 -1.94
C ARG A 33 5.49 9.79 -3.26
N GLY A 34 5.34 10.51 -4.35
CA GLY A 34 5.09 9.92 -5.67
C GLY A 34 6.09 8.78 -5.98
N GLY A 35 5.58 7.60 -6.28
CA GLY A 35 6.36 6.40 -6.58
C GLY A 35 7.19 5.81 -5.43
N ALA A 36 6.99 6.25 -4.18
CA ALA A 36 7.71 5.70 -3.03
C ALA A 36 7.47 4.20 -2.88
N ARG A 37 8.50 3.49 -2.45
CA ARG A 37 8.47 2.08 -2.06
C ARG A 37 8.49 1.94 -0.54
N LEU A 38 8.00 0.84 -0.01
CA LEU A 38 8.08 0.56 1.43
C LEU A 38 9.50 0.58 1.97
N SER A 39 10.49 0.17 1.16
CA SER A 39 11.91 0.26 1.53
C SER A 39 12.39 1.68 1.82
N GLU A 40 11.79 2.70 1.19
CA GLU A 40 12.15 4.10 1.45
C GLU A 40 11.67 4.54 2.86
N HIS A 41 10.53 4.07 3.32
CA HIS A 41 10.02 4.33 4.68
C HIS A 41 10.95 3.77 5.77
N LEU A 42 11.77 2.78 5.44
CA LEU A 42 12.78 2.20 6.32
C LEU A 42 14.14 2.93 6.28
N ASN A 43 14.33 3.83 5.32
CA ASN A 43 15.62 4.51 5.13
C ASN A 43 15.65 5.87 5.84
N PRO A 44 16.30 5.99 7.02
CA PRO A 44 16.33 7.24 7.79
C PRO A 44 17.11 8.37 7.09
N ASN A 45 17.85 8.06 6.03
CA ASN A 45 18.60 9.06 5.26
C ASN A 45 17.75 9.77 4.20
N THR A 46 16.51 9.32 3.97
CA THR A 46 15.55 10.04 3.14
C THR A 46 14.60 10.86 4.02
N ARG A 47 14.09 11.99 3.49
CA ARG A 47 13.09 12.80 4.21
C ARG A 47 11.84 11.99 4.59
N LEU A 48 11.36 11.15 3.67
CA LEU A 48 10.21 10.29 3.90
C LEU A 48 10.47 9.25 4.99
N GLY A 49 11.59 8.55 4.88
CA GLY A 49 11.96 7.52 5.86
C GLY A 49 12.25 8.10 7.24
N ALA A 50 12.99 9.22 7.32
CA ALA A 50 13.25 9.90 8.60
C ALA A 50 11.92 10.29 9.31
N ARG A 51 10.97 10.84 8.56
CA ARG A 51 9.64 11.19 9.08
C ARG A 51 8.88 9.95 9.56
N THR A 52 8.91 8.86 8.77
CA THR A 52 8.23 7.60 9.13
C THR A 52 8.85 6.96 10.37
N GLN A 53 10.17 6.87 10.44
CA GLN A 53 10.86 6.29 11.60
C GLN A 53 10.62 7.12 12.87
N ALA A 54 10.60 8.45 12.77
CA ALA A 54 10.28 9.32 13.89
C ALA A 54 8.84 9.12 14.38
N ALA A 55 7.86 9.00 13.48
CA ALA A 55 6.45 8.77 13.84
C ALA A 55 6.26 7.41 14.54
N LEU A 56 6.86 6.35 14.02
CA LEU A 56 6.79 5.02 14.64
C LEU A 56 7.51 4.94 16.01
N ALA A 57 8.53 5.78 16.22
CA ALA A 57 9.27 5.79 17.49
C ALA A 57 8.66 6.68 18.56
N LYS A 58 7.94 7.74 18.20
CA LYS A 58 7.57 8.84 19.13
C LYS A 58 6.07 9.06 19.27
N GLU A 59 5.27 8.55 18.35
CA GLU A 59 3.81 8.75 18.33
C GLU A 59 3.09 7.41 18.56
N GLN A 60 1.86 7.47 19.04
CA GLN A 60 1.03 6.29 19.24
C GLN A 60 0.02 6.16 18.10
N TRP A 61 -0.08 4.96 17.56
CA TRP A 61 -0.97 4.62 16.46
C TRP A 61 -1.84 3.41 16.83
N ASP A 62 -3.09 3.38 16.36
CA ASP A 62 -3.93 2.20 16.45
C ASP A 62 -3.68 1.26 15.25
N TYR A 63 -3.55 1.85 14.06
CA TYR A 63 -3.28 1.12 12.83
C TYR A 63 -2.19 1.81 12.03
N VAL A 64 -1.36 1.01 11.36
CA VAL A 64 -0.42 1.50 10.35
C VAL A 64 -0.64 0.73 9.06
N VAL A 65 -1.01 1.47 8.01
CA VAL A 65 -1.34 0.93 6.69
C VAL A 65 -0.11 1.01 5.78
N LEU A 66 0.21 -0.10 5.13
CA LEU A 66 1.38 -0.28 4.26
C LEU A 66 0.92 -0.49 2.82
N GLN A 67 1.31 0.43 1.92
CA GLN A 67 1.04 0.35 0.48
C GLN A 67 2.36 0.45 -0.29
N GLU A 68 2.68 -0.60 -1.06
CA GLU A 68 3.88 -0.67 -1.91
C GLU A 68 3.62 0.02 -3.27
N MET A 69 4.69 0.38 -3.97
CA MET A 69 4.63 0.91 -5.34
C MET A 69 3.89 -0.09 -6.25
N SER A 70 3.02 0.41 -7.13
CA SER A 70 1.97 -0.32 -7.85
C SER A 70 2.33 -1.73 -8.35
N HIS A 71 3.52 -1.91 -8.92
CA HIS A 71 3.99 -3.20 -9.43
C HIS A 71 5.19 -3.76 -8.63
N GLY A 72 5.55 -3.09 -7.52
CA GLY A 72 6.69 -3.48 -6.66
C GLY A 72 6.65 -4.93 -6.20
N PRO A 73 5.50 -5.44 -5.74
CA PRO A 73 5.39 -6.84 -5.31
C PRO A 73 5.72 -7.88 -6.38
N ILE A 74 5.58 -7.51 -7.67
CA ILE A 74 5.89 -8.38 -8.81
C ILE A 74 7.34 -8.20 -9.27
N THR A 75 7.82 -6.96 -9.39
CA THR A 75 9.12 -6.65 -10.00
C THR A 75 10.29 -6.66 -9.03
N ALA A 76 10.03 -6.53 -7.76
CA ALA A 76 11.02 -6.56 -6.69
C ALA A 76 10.48 -7.29 -5.45
N PRO A 77 10.05 -8.57 -5.58
CA PRO A 77 9.38 -9.30 -4.49
C PRO A 77 10.26 -9.41 -3.25
N GLY A 78 11.56 -9.66 -3.39
CA GLY A 78 12.48 -9.73 -2.24
C GLY A 78 12.51 -8.45 -1.43
N SER A 79 12.57 -7.28 -2.08
CA SER A 79 12.51 -5.99 -1.40
C SER A 79 11.15 -5.75 -0.74
N PHE A 80 10.07 -6.12 -1.41
CA PHE A 80 8.72 -6.00 -0.87
C PHE A 80 8.53 -6.81 0.41
N PHE A 81 8.81 -8.13 0.38
CA PHE A 81 8.65 -9.00 1.54
C PHE A 81 9.53 -8.59 2.72
N ALA A 82 10.81 -8.27 2.47
CA ALA A 82 11.73 -7.80 3.51
C ALA A 82 11.28 -6.46 4.13
N SER A 83 10.72 -5.56 3.33
CA SER A 83 10.22 -4.27 3.81
C SER A 83 8.97 -4.44 4.66
N VAL A 84 8.02 -5.29 4.23
CA VAL A 84 6.81 -5.61 4.98
C VAL A 84 7.17 -6.23 6.32
N GLU A 85 8.05 -7.23 6.35
CA GLU A 85 8.49 -7.88 7.59
C GLU A 85 9.06 -6.87 8.60
N ARG A 86 9.98 -6.02 8.15
CA ARG A 86 10.62 -5.02 9.01
C ARG A 86 9.64 -3.97 9.53
N LEU A 87 8.78 -3.45 8.67
CA LEU A 87 7.76 -2.46 9.05
C LEU A 87 6.72 -3.09 9.99
N CYS A 88 6.23 -4.28 9.72
CA CYS A 88 5.29 -4.97 10.60
C CYS A 88 5.87 -5.20 12.00
N ARG A 89 7.15 -5.50 12.13
CA ARG A 89 7.85 -5.60 13.42
C ARG A 89 7.86 -4.26 14.15
N GLN A 90 8.32 -3.18 13.50
CA GLN A 90 8.35 -1.84 14.08
C GLN A 90 6.95 -1.34 14.49
N ILE A 91 5.93 -1.63 13.67
CA ILE A 91 4.55 -1.28 13.95
C ILE A 91 4.06 -1.96 15.23
N ARG A 92 4.38 -3.23 15.45
CA ARG A 92 4.01 -3.94 16.68
C ARG A 92 4.82 -3.48 17.89
N GLU A 93 6.07 -3.12 17.71
CA GLU A 93 6.89 -2.51 18.77
C GLU A 93 6.30 -1.16 19.22
N ASN A 94 5.66 -0.43 18.29
CA ASN A 94 4.87 0.77 18.60
C ASN A 94 3.53 0.46 19.33
N GLY A 95 3.05 -0.79 19.29
CA GLY A 95 1.76 -1.20 19.82
C GLY A 95 0.61 -1.14 18.81
N ALA A 96 0.87 -0.76 17.58
CA ALA A 96 -0.11 -0.64 16.50
C ALA A 96 -0.36 -1.96 15.75
N ILE A 97 -1.48 -2.01 15.02
CA ILE A 97 -1.85 -3.14 14.15
C ILE A 97 -1.42 -2.85 12.72
N PRO A 98 -0.58 -3.69 12.08
CA PRO A 98 -0.22 -3.54 10.68
C PRO A 98 -1.36 -3.96 9.77
N VAL A 99 -1.60 -3.16 8.73
CA VAL A 99 -2.59 -3.42 7.68
C VAL A 99 -1.90 -3.32 6.31
N LEU A 100 -1.99 -4.34 5.49
CA LEU A 100 -1.53 -4.27 4.10
C LEU A 100 -2.67 -3.77 3.21
N TYR A 101 -2.40 -2.71 2.45
CA TYR A 101 -3.31 -2.14 1.46
C TYR A 101 -2.89 -2.64 0.09
N ALA A 102 -3.57 -3.70 -0.40
CA ALA A 102 -3.24 -4.35 -1.66
C ALA A 102 -3.62 -3.45 -2.84
N THR A 103 -2.63 -3.14 -3.66
CA THR A 103 -2.83 -2.37 -4.88
C THR A 103 -3.50 -3.21 -5.97
N TRP A 104 -3.96 -2.55 -7.03
CA TRP A 104 -4.66 -3.14 -8.17
C TRP A 104 -3.79 -3.20 -9.42
N ALA A 105 -4.21 -4.03 -10.39
CA ALA A 105 -3.57 -4.09 -11.70
C ALA A 105 -3.79 -2.79 -12.46
N TYR A 106 -2.86 -2.45 -13.35
CA TYR A 106 -3.04 -1.35 -14.30
C TYR A 106 -4.29 -1.59 -15.15
N GLN A 107 -4.91 -0.51 -15.63
CA GLN A 107 -6.13 -0.55 -16.42
C GLN A 107 -6.03 -1.54 -17.59
N LYS A 108 -7.05 -2.38 -17.75
CA LYS A 108 -7.13 -3.34 -18.85
C LYS A 108 -7.13 -2.60 -20.20
N GLY A 109 -6.19 -2.98 -21.08
CA GLY A 109 -5.99 -2.29 -22.36
C GLY A 109 -5.24 -0.96 -22.27
N GLY A 110 -4.85 -0.53 -21.07
CA GLY A 110 -4.12 0.72 -20.86
C GLY A 110 -2.65 0.63 -21.29
N ALA A 111 -2.07 1.80 -21.59
CA ALA A 111 -0.69 1.92 -22.07
C ALA A 111 0.35 1.38 -21.07
N ARG A 112 0.13 1.55 -19.76
CA ARG A 112 1.05 1.07 -18.72
C ARG A 112 1.15 -0.45 -18.70
N LEU A 113 0.03 -1.15 -18.87
CA LEU A 113 -0.02 -2.62 -18.91
C LEU A 113 0.67 -3.13 -20.18
N SER A 114 0.34 -2.52 -21.33
CA SER A 114 0.92 -2.85 -22.63
C SER A 114 2.44 -2.64 -22.68
N ALA A 115 2.93 -1.54 -22.12
CA ALA A 115 4.36 -1.23 -22.04
C ALA A 115 5.16 -2.26 -21.23
N LYS A 116 4.52 -3.00 -20.33
CA LYS A 116 5.12 -4.09 -19.55
C LYS A 116 5.01 -5.45 -20.24
N GLY A 117 4.22 -5.56 -21.30
CA GLY A 117 3.89 -6.85 -21.90
C GLY A 117 3.06 -7.76 -20.98
N TRP A 118 2.30 -7.17 -20.06
CA TRP A 118 1.53 -7.93 -19.08
C TRP A 118 0.05 -7.98 -19.46
N ASP A 119 -0.59 -9.08 -19.10
CA ASP A 119 -2.05 -9.18 -19.11
C ASP A 119 -2.65 -8.74 -17.76
N TYR A 120 -3.86 -8.20 -17.82
CA TYR A 120 -4.56 -7.69 -16.65
C TYR A 120 -4.77 -8.76 -15.57
N GLY A 121 -5.25 -9.95 -15.98
CA GLY A 121 -5.54 -11.04 -15.05
C GLY A 121 -4.29 -11.57 -14.38
N GLY A 122 -3.19 -11.69 -15.12
CA GLY A 122 -1.89 -12.10 -14.60
C GLY A 122 -1.36 -11.11 -13.56
N MET A 123 -1.39 -9.80 -13.87
CA MET A 123 -0.98 -8.78 -12.92
C MET A 123 -1.84 -8.79 -11.65
N ALA A 124 -3.17 -8.86 -11.80
CA ALA A 124 -4.09 -8.88 -10.67
C ALA A 124 -3.87 -10.09 -9.76
N ARG A 125 -3.72 -11.29 -10.34
CA ARG A 125 -3.43 -12.52 -9.57
C ARG A 125 -2.10 -12.44 -8.84
N ASN A 126 -1.05 -11.97 -9.49
CA ASN A 126 0.29 -11.89 -8.89
C ASN A 126 0.33 -10.88 -7.74
N LEU A 127 -0.31 -9.72 -7.88
CA LEU A 127 -0.43 -8.74 -6.80
C LEU A 127 -1.20 -9.33 -5.61
N SER A 128 -2.39 -9.90 -5.85
CA SER A 128 -3.20 -10.50 -4.80
C SER A 128 -2.45 -11.61 -4.06
N ALA A 129 -1.76 -12.50 -4.78
CA ALA A 129 -0.98 -13.56 -4.18
C ALA A 129 0.17 -13.03 -3.31
N ALA A 130 0.91 -12.01 -3.79
CA ALA A 130 2.02 -11.41 -3.05
C ALA A 130 1.53 -10.72 -1.75
N TYR A 131 0.46 -9.93 -1.82
CA TYR A 131 -0.08 -9.26 -0.64
C TYR A 131 -0.68 -10.23 0.38
N ARG A 132 -1.40 -11.26 -0.07
CA ARG A 132 -1.92 -12.31 0.84
C ARG A 132 -0.79 -13.04 1.56
N ARG A 133 0.20 -13.50 0.83
CA ARG A 133 1.36 -14.16 1.40
C ARG A 133 2.06 -13.24 2.41
N ALA A 134 2.30 -11.98 2.07
CA ALA A 134 2.93 -11.02 2.97
C ALA A 134 2.09 -10.79 4.24
N ALA A 135 0.75 -10.72 4.12
CA ALA A 135 -0.14 -10.56 5.26
C ALA A 135 -0.12 -11.79 6.17
N GLU A 136 -0.19 -12.99 5.60
CA GLU A 136 -0.16 -14.26 6.34
C GLU A 136 1.18 -14.45 7.09
N GLU A 137 2.31 -14.31 6.38
CA GLU A 137 3.65 -14.45 6.96
C GLU A 137 3.90 -13.45 8.10
N ASN A 138 3.30 -12.27 8.01
CA ASN A 138 3.47 -11.22 9.01
C ASN A 138 2.28 -11.05 9.96
N ARG A 139 1.26 -11.90 9.91
CA ARG A 139 0.04 -11.79 10.73
C ARG A 139 -0.56 -10.37 10.66
N ALA A 140 -0.52 -9.74 9.50
CA ALA A 140 -1.07 -8.42 9.25
C ALA A 140 -2.50 -8.53 8.74
N LEU A 141 -3.31 -7.51 8.96
CA LEU A 141 -4.60 -7.40 8.29
C LEU A 141 -4.40 -7.11 6.80
N LEU A 142 -5.36 -7.47 5.97
CA LEU A 142 -5.33 -7.24 4.54
C LEU A 142 -6.58 -6.47 4.07
N ALA A 143 -6.39 -5.27 3.57
CA ALA A 143 -7.36 -4.55 2.76
C ALA A 143 -7.14 -4.92 1.29
N ASP A 144 -7.88 -5.92 0.78
CA ASP A 144 -7.70 -6.51 -0.56
C ASP A 144 -8.43 -5.68 -1.64
N VAL A 145 -8.01 -4.42 -1.79
CA VAL A 145 -8.60 -3.46 -2.73
C VAL A 145 -8.40 -3.92 -4.18
N GLY A 146 -7.22 -4.46 -4.49
CA GLY A 146 -6.93 -4.98 -5.83
C GLY A 146 -7.90 -6.08 -6.27
N ARG A 147 -8.33 -6.94 -5.35
CA ARG A 147 -9.37 -7.93 -5.64
C ARG A 147 -10.72 -7.27 -5.94
N ARG A 148 -11.06 -6.20 -5.22
CA ARG A 148 -12.30 -5.47 -5.47
C ARG A 148 -12.32 -4.81 -6.85
N PHE A 149 -11.21 -4.22 -7.27
CA PHE A 149 -11.03 -3.71 -8.64
C PHE A 149 -11.28 -4.81 -9.69
N TYR A 150 -10.69 -5.99 -9.48
CA TYR A 150 -10.89 -7.14 -10.38
C TYR A 150 -12.35 -7.59 -10.46
N GLN A 151 -13.06 -7.63 -9.33
CA GLN A 151 -14.47 -8.03 -9.27
C GLN A 151 -15.41 -7.03 -9.96
N LEU A 152 -15.07 -5.74 -9.93
CA LEU A 152 -15.88 -4.69 -10.53
C LEU A 152 -15.51 -4.40 -12.00
N LEU A 153 -14.51 -5.09 -12.53
CA LEU A 153 -14.11 -4.95 -13.94
C LEU A 153 -15.29 -5.23 -14.88
N GLY A 154 -15.60 -4.26 -15.74
CA GLY A 154 -16.73 -4.34 -16.68
C GLY A 154 -18.07 -3.87 -16.13
N THR A 155 -18.17 -3.56 -14.83
CA THR A 155 -19.37 -2.97 -14.22
C THR A 155 -19.17 -1.51 -13.83
N GLN A 156 -17.96 -1.15 -13.42
CA GLN A 156 -17.59 0.21 -13.05
C GLN A 156 -16.18 0.52 -13.55
N ASP A 157 -15.98 1.73 -14.06
CA ASP A 157 -14.63 2.25 -14.30
C ASP A 157 -14.11 2.89 -13.01
N LEU A 158 -13.12 2.25 -12.41
CA LEU A 158 -12.49 2.69 -11.17
C LEU A 158 -11.14 3.40 -11.40
N TYR A 159 -10.74 3.55 -12.67
CA TYR A 159 -9.44 4.12 -13.01
C TYR A 159 -9.54 5.61 -13.26
N ALA A 160 -8.52 6.34 -12.81
CA ALA A 160 -8.30 7.72 -13.23
C ALA A 160 -7.82 7.77 -14.70
N ALA A 161 -7.84 8.94 -15.30
CA ALA A 161 -7.49 9.12 -16.72
C ALA A 161 -6.08 8.64 -17.12
N ASP A 162 -5.19 8.47 -16.13
CA ASP A 162 -3.81 7.99 -16.32
C ASP A 162 -3.63 6.48 -16.12
N GLY A 163 -4.69 5.76 -15.80
CA GLY A 163 -4.76 4.28 -15.76
C GLY A 163 -4.12 3.62 -14.55
#